data_0bdcc871c3dd3922cfdd9af4dbf5336a
#
_entry.id   0bdcc871c3dd3922cfdd9af4dbf5336a
#
_cell.length_a   1.000
_cell.length_b   1.000
_cell.length_c   1.000
_cell.angle_alpha   90.00
_cell.angle_beta   90.00
_cell.angle_gamma   90.00
#
_symmetry.space_group_name_H-M   'P 1'
#
loop_
_entity.id
_entity.type
_entity.pdbx_description
1 polymer ?
#
loop_
_entity_poly.entity_id
_entity_poly.type
_entity_poly.pdbx_seq_one_letter_code
_entity_poly.pdbx_strand_id
1 'polypeptide(L)'
;MRFLFFLFALPCLAQQQVVSVKGAPVEYVNIGVVGTTKGLITNEYGEFSLERLSVAPTDSIYFSHLSYKRKVLLAKDIQKKIVLQEADIKLPEASFTLQKPNLYTIRGKGVPSVFKLYGEMKDGFEPTSDRQYLNSEIGDFLSLKHDARLTEFSVDVHRSDFYMAVLRVVVYQTDKEHKVFTPLLKEPIYIEVFPSAEPQTFSRKISVFVPKGEAWVGIQFVEMRGKDYDRFFFPSTINTCYIRFPDGKIRPLNKRLGIPFSVKGYDYIVVNEY
;
A
#
# COMPACT_ATOMS: atom_id res chain seq x y z
N MET A 1 -33.04 5.89 52.59
CA MET A 1 -32.93 6.08 51.12
C MET A 1 -31.60 5.48 50.64
N ARG A 2 -31.58 4.25 50.10
CA ARG A 2 -30.35 3.57 49.64
C ARG A 2 -30.18 3.89 48.17
N PHE A 3 -29.16 4.69 47.80
CA PHE A 3 -28.77 4.88 46.41
C PHE A 3 -27.99 3.65 45.92
N LEU A 4 -28.58 2.92 45.01
CA LEU A 4 -27.93 1.80 44.28
C LEU A 4 -27.12 2.41 43.12
N PHE A 5 -25.81 2.47 43.24
CA PHE A 5 -24.92 2.84 42.16
C PHE A 5 -24.83 1.65 41.18
N PHE A 6 -25.52 1.74 40.05
CA PHE A 6 -25.28 0.85 38.92
C PHE A 6 -23.95 1.22 38.26
N LEU A 7 -22.92 0.44 38.53
CA LEU A 7 -21.67 0.50 37.78
C LEU A 7 -21.95 -0.08 36.37
N PHE A 8 -22.15 0.78 35.38
CA PHE A 8 -22.13 0.37 33.99
C PHE A 8 -20.69 -0.02 33.64
N ALA A 9 -20.41 -1.34 33.63
CA ALA A 9 -19.22 -1.86 33.02
C ALA A 9 -19.35 -1.63 31.51
N LEU A 10 -18.72 -0.58 30.99
CA LEU A 10 -18.53 -0.39 29.55
C LEU A 10 -17.78 -1.62 29.02
N PRO A 11 -18.31 -2.35 28.03
CA PRO A 11 -17.55 -3.41 27.40
C PRO A 11 -16.27 -2.78 26.81
N CYS A 12 -15.15 -3.07 27.43
CA CYS A 12 -13.85 -2.78 26.85
C CYS A 12 -13.77 -3.64 25.57
N LEU A 13 -14.11 -3.07 24.41
CA LEU A 13 -13.91 -3.69 23.12
C LEU A 13 -12.45 -4.12 23.09
N ALA A 14 -12.21 -5.42 23.05
CA ALA A 14 -10.86 -5.99 23.14
C ALA A 14 -10.12 -5.65 21.84
N GLN A 15 -9.55 -4.44 21.80
CA GLN A 15 -8.76 -3.96 20.69
C GLN A 15 -7.52 -4.84 20.56
N GLN A 16 -7.33 -5.41 19.39
CA GLN A 16 -6.19 -6.26 19.05
C GLN A 16 -5.08 -5.38 18.49
N GLN A 17 -3.84 -5.82 18.66
CA GLN A 17 -2.67 -5.07 18.21
C GLN A 17 -1.65 -5.96 17.51
N VAL A 18 -1.09 -5.48 16.40
CA VAL A 18 0.05 -6.09 15.75
C VAL A 18 1.33 -5.43 16.28
N VAL A 19 2.28 -6.26 16.69
CA VAL A 19 3.56 -5.81 17.24
C VAL A 19 4.73 -6.57 16.57
N SER A 20 5.91 -5.97 16.59
CA SER A 20 7.16 -6.61 16.20
C SER A 20 7.61 -7.61 17.27
N VAL A 21 8.63 -8.42 16.98
CA VAL A 21 9.29 -9.30 17.98
C VAL A 21 9.88 -8.52 19.15
N LYS A 22 10.17 -7.23 18.96
CA LYS A 22 10.66 -6.32 20.03
C LYS A 22 9.53 -5.68 20.84
N GLY A 23 8.27 -5.98 20.51
CA GLY A 23 7.10 -5.45 21.18
C GLY A 23 6.65 -4.06 20.69
N ALA A 24 7.34 -3.46 19.72
CA ALA A 24 6.92 -2.20 19.13
C ALA A 24 5.67 -2.38 18.24
N PRO A 25 4.70 -1.44 18.26
CA PRO A 25 3.57 -1.46 17.34
C PRO A 25 4.02 -1.50 15.89
N VAL A 26 3.28 -2.26 15.05
CA VAL A 26 3.50 -2.27 13.60
C VAL A 26 2.32 -1.58 12.94
N GLU A 27 2.59 -0.39 12.40
CA GLU A 27 1.60 0.44 11.72
C GLU A 27 1.16 -0.15 10.39
N TYR A 28 -0.06 0.16 9.97
CA TYR A 28 -0.59 -0.09 8.63
C TYR A 28 -0.38 -1.52 8.09
N VAL A 29 -0.55 -2.53 8.96
CA VAL A 29 -0.53 -3.94 8.57
C VAL A 29 -1.81 -4.29 7.81
N ASN A 30 -1.67 -4.87 6.63
CA ASN A 30 -2.80 -5.41 5.88
C ASN A 30 -3.28 -6.69 6.56
N ILE A 31 -4.55 -6.73 6.91
CA ILE A 31 -5.23 -7.90 7.51
C ILE A 31 -6.36 -8.30 6.57
N GLY A 32 -6.47 -9.57 6.22
CA GLY A 32 -7.54 -10.00 5.33
C GLY A 32 -7.84 -11.49 5.43
N VAL A 33 -8.99 -11.88 4.91
CA VAL A 33 -9.41 -13.27 4.80
C VAL A 33 -8.81 -13.88 3.54
N VAL A 34 -8.05 -14.96 3.71
CA VAL A 34 -7.36 -15.63 2.60
C VAL A 34 -8.36 -16.04 1.51
N GLY A 35 -8.04 -15.72 0.25
CA GLY A 35 -8.87 -16.07 -0.91
C GLY A 35 -10.09 -15.18 -1.13
N THR A 36 -10.22 -14.09 -0.36
CA THR A 36 -11.33 -13.13 -0.50
C THR A 36 -10.80 -11.69 -0.65
N THR A 37 -11.69 -10.76 -0.94
CA THR A 37 -11.39 -9.33 -0.96
C THR A 37 -11.64 -8.66 0.40
N LYS A 38 -12.15 -9.39 1.41
CA LYS A 38 -12.38 -8.87 2.75
C LYS A 38 -11.06 -8.56 3.43
N GLY A 39 -10.91 -7.35 3.93
CA GLY A 39 -9.69 -6.93 4.62
C GLY A 39 -9.86 -5.61 5.33
N LEU A 40 -8.90 -5.33 6.21
CA LEU A 40 -8.74 -4.05 6.91
C LEU A 40 -7.25 -3.75 7.06
N ILE A 41 -6.92 -2.55 7.48
CA ILE A 41 -5.56 -2.12 7.79
C ILE A 41 -5.51 -1.70 9.26
N THR A 42 -4.43 -2.03 9.98
CA THR A 42 -4.20 -1.49 11.32
C THR A 42 -3.99 0.02 11.24
N ASN A 43 -4.28 0.73 12.33
CA ASN A 43 -3.94 2.14 12.45
C ASN A 43 -2.42 2.34 12.67
N GLU A 44 -1.99 3.59 12.88
CA GLU A 44 -0.60 3.98 13.19
C GLU A 44 -0.04 3.33 14.46
N TYR A 45 -0.91 2.84 15.36
CA TYR A 45 -0.53 2.13 16.59
C TYR A 45 -0.58 0.60 16.45
N GLY A 46 -0.78 0.09 15.24
CA GLY A 46 -0.91 -1.34 14.98
C GLY A 46 -2.23 -1.94 15.45
N GLU A 47 -3.22 -1.13 15.82
CA GLU A 47 -4.48 -1.58 16.40
C GLU A 47 -5.52 -1.92 15.33
N PHE A 48 -6.35 -2.92 15.62
CA PHE A 48 -7.46 -3.35 14.77
C PHE A 48 -8.56 -4.04 15.58
N SER A 49 -9.72 -4.23 14.96
CA SER A 49 -10.80 -5.07 15.48
C SER A 49 -11.19 -6.13 14.45
N LEU A 50 -11.02 -7.40 14.80
CA LEU A 50 -11.39 -8.52 13.93
C LEU A 50 -12.91 -8.62 13.71
N GLU A 51 -13.71 -8.13 14.66
CA GLU A 51 -15.17 -8.10 14.56
C GLU A 51 -15.64 -7.36 13.29
N ARG A 52 -14.86 -6.36 12.86
CA ARG A 52 -15.15 -5.57 11.65
C ARG A 52 -15.09 -6.39 10.35
N LEU A 53 -14.42 -7.53 10.35
CA LEU A 53 -14.32 -8.41 9.18
C LEU A 53 -15.47 -9.44 9.08
N SER A 54 -16.28 -9.59 10.14
CA SER A 54 -17.37 -10.58 10.18
C SER A 54 -16.90 -11.96 9.70
N VAL A 55 -15.88 -12.52 10.37
CA VAL A 55 -15.22 -13.77 9.99
C VAL A 55 -15.74 -14.96 10.80
N ALA A 56 -15.75 -16.14 10.20
CA ALA A 56 -16.01 -17.39 10.90
C ALA A 56 -14.74 -17.84 11.68
N PRO A 57 -14.89 -18.58 12.80
CA PRO A 57 -13.75 -19.07 13.58
C PRO A 57 -12.73 -19.90 12.78
N THR A 58 -13.17 -20.52 11.69
CA THR A 58 -12.37 -21.38 10.80
C THR A 58 -11.71 -20.62 9.65
N ASP A 59 -12.01 -19.35 9.48
CA ASP A 59 -11.41 -18.55 8.41
C ASP A 59 -9.92 -18.33 8.65
N SER A 60 -9.13 -18.43 7.59
CA SER A 60 -7.71 -18.13 7.62
C SER A 60 -7.49 -16.64 7.41
N ILE A 61 -6.88 -15.98 8.39
CA ILE A 61 -6.61 -14.54 8.39
C ILE A 61 -5.12 -14.33 8.15
N TYR A 62 -4.79 -13.53 7.14
CA TYR A 62 -3.40 -13.14 6.91
C TYR A 62 -3.10 -11.77 7.49
N PHE A 63 -1.85 -11.59 7.91
CA PHE A 63 -1.23 -10.33 8.30
C PHE A 63 -0.05 -10.10 7.38
N SER A 64 -0.02 -8.98 6.67
CA SER A 64 1.01 -8.67 5.68
C SER A 64 1.46 -7.21 5.79
N HIS A 65 2.77 -7.02 5.79
CA HIS A 65 3.40 -5.70 5.77
C HIS A 65 4.70 -5.78 4.96
N LEU A 66 5.13 -4.67 4.34
CA LEU A 66 6.32 -4.65 3.47
C LEU A 66 7.59 -5.12 4.18
N SER A 67 7.77 -4.74 5.43
CA SER A 67 8.99 -5.03 6.22
C SER A 67 8.89 -6.28 7.09
N TYR A 68 7.78 -7.02 7.03
CA TYR A 68 7.56 -8.18 7.89
C TYR A 68 7.15 -9.42 7.09
N LYS A 69 7.52 -10.59 7.59
CA LYS A 69 7.09 -11.87 7.03
C LYS A 69 5.57 -12.00 7.16
N ARG A 70 4.91 -12.39 6.07
CA ARG A 70 3.48 -12.67 6.09
C ARG A 70 3.17 -13.78 7.09
N LYS A 71 2.18 -13.55 7.96
CA LYS A 71 1.68 -14.49 8.94
C LYS A 71 0.24 -14.85 8.62
N VAL A 72 -0.13 -16.14 8.78
CA VAL A 72 -1.50 -16.60 8.61
C VAL A 72 -1.91 -17.36 9.87
N LEU A 73 -3.10 -17.04 10.39
CA LEU A 73 -3.67 -17.67 11.59
C LEU A 73 -5.15 -17.99 11.31
N LEU A 74 -5.72 -18.98 12.00
CA LEU A 74 -7.18 -19.12 12.04
C LEU A 74 -7.79 -18.01 12.91
N ALA A 75 -8.98 -17.56 12.55
CA ALA A 75 -9.65 -16.47 13.27
C ALA A 75 -9.81 -16.77 14.77
N LYS A 76 -10.11 -18.01 15.13
CA LYS A 76 -10.20 -18.48 16.52
C LYS A 76 -8.91 -18.43 17.31
N ASP A 77 -7.75 -18.45 16.62
CA ASP A 77 -6.42 -18.49 17.24
C ASP A 77 -5.81 -17.07 17.36
N ILE A 78 -6.52 -16.05 16.91
CA ILE A 78 -6.07 -14.65 16.96
C ILE A 78 -6.17 -14.14 18.41
N GLN A 79 -5.01 -13.78 18.95
CA GLN A 79 -4.86 -13.24 20.31
C GLN A 79 -4.91 -11.71 20.31
N LYS A 80 -4.94 -11.08 21.51
CA LYS A 80 -4.89 -9.62 21.66
C LYS A 80 -3.65 -9.00 21.03
N LYS A 81 -2.52 -9.71 21.04
CA LYS A 81 -1.26 -9.28 20.39
C LYS A 81 -0.84 -10.28 19.34
N ILE A 82 -0.63 -9.79 18.13
CA ILE A 82 -0.10 -10.57 17.02
C ILE A 82 1.34 -10.13 16.77
N VAL A 83 2.28 -11.05 16.98
CA VAL A 83 3.71 -10.76 16.77
C VAL A 83 4.07 -11.09 15.32
N LEU A 84 4.67 -10.12 14.62
CA LEU A 84 5.25 -10.29 13.28
C LEU A 84 6.78 -10.34 13.38
N GLN A 85 7.38 -11.19 12.55
CA GLN A 85 8.82 -11.29 12.36
C GLN A 85 9.25 -10.36 11.22
N GLU A 86 10.34 -9.65 11.40
CA GLU A 86 10.94 -8.83 10.35
C GLU A 86 11.24 -9.70 9.11
N ALA A 87 10.98 -9.16 7.94
CA ALA A 87 11.35 -9.81 6.69
C ALA A 87 12.85 -9.65 6.48
N ASP A 88 13.53 -10.73 6.17
CA ASP A 88 14.92 -10.67 5.74
C ASP A 88 14.95 -10.30 4.25
N ILE A 89 14.83 -8.98 3.99
CA ILE A 89 14.86 -8.45 2.63
C ILE A 89 16.33 -8.44 2.20
N LYS A 90 16.76 -9.55 1.59
CA LYS A 90 18.04 -9.61 0.91
C LYS A 90 17.97 -8.76 -0.34
N LEU A 91 18.59 -7.59 -0.29
CA LEU A 91 18.82 -6.83 -1.53
C LEU A 91 19.91 -7.57 -2.32
N PRO A 92 19.73 -7.74 -3.63
CA PRO A 92 20.82 -8.22 -4.46
C PRO A 92 22.02 -7.28 -4.30
N GLU A 93 23.20 -7.83 -4.05
CA GLU A 93 24.45 -7.06 -4.07
C GLU A 93 24.69 -6.61 -5.51
N ALA A 94 24.67 -5.30 -5.72
CA ALA A 94 25.02 -4.74 -7.00
C ALA A 94 26.53 -4.50 -7.03
N SER A 95 27.25 -5.24 -7.84
CA SER A 95 28.64 -4.90 -8.20
C SER A 95 28.63 -3.78 -9.23
N PHE A 96 29.30 -2.66 -8.90
CA PHE A 96 29.24 -1.44 -9.72
C PHE A 96 30.55 -1.18 -10.45
N THR A 97 30.45 -0.90 -11.74
CA THR A 97 31.51 -0.17 -12.46
C THR A 97 31.13 1.31 -12.49
N LEU A 98 32.08 2.18 -12.10
CA LEU A 98 31.93 3.61 -11.85
C LEU A 98 31.72 4.44 -13.13
N GLN A 99 30.62 4.27 -13.84
CA GLN A 99 30.19 5.32 -14.76
C GLN A 99 29.15 6.18 -14.03
N LYS A 100 29.22 7.52 -14.19
CA LYS A 100 28.21 8.43 -13.66
C LYS A 100 26.85 8.03 -14.26
N PRO A 101 25.92 7.52 -13.45
CA PRO A 101 24.63 7.08 -14.00
C PRO A 101 23.85 8.32 -14.47
N ASN A 102 23.32 8.24 -15.69
CA ASN A 102 22.40 9.26 -16.17
C ASN A 102 21.04 9.06 -15.53
N LEU A 103 20.62 10.04 -14.74
CA LEU A 103 19.27 10.05 -14.15
C LEU A 103 18.24 10.31 -15.26
N TYR A 104 17.25 9.44 -15.38
CA TYR A 104 16.15 9.61 -16.34
C TYR A 104 14.81 9.19 -15.75
N THR A 105 13.74 9.49 -16.48
CA THR A 105 12.40 9.08 -16.11
C THR A 105 12.14 7.66 -16.64
N ILE A 106 12.13 6.69 -15.73
CA ILE A 106 11.86 5.28 -16.03
C ILE A 106 10.38 5.12 -16.40
N ARG A 107 9.49 5.79 -15.65
CA ARG A 107 8.07 5.89 -15.95
C ARG A 107 7.59 7.33 -15.82
N GLY A 108 7.02 7.86 -16.89
CA GLY A 108 6.40 9.19 -16.89
C GLY A 108 4.94 9.16 -16.43
N LYS A 109 4.42 10.32 -16.08
CA LYS A 109 3.03 10.49 -15.63
C LYS A 109 1.97 10.15 -16.68
N GLY A 110 2.36 10.08 -17.95
CA GLY A 110 1.46 9.93 -19.09
C GLY A 110 0.95 11.28 -19.63
N VAL A 111 0.14 11.23 -20.68
CA VAL A 111 -0.47 12.42 -21.29
C VAL A 111 -1.69 12.83 -20.48
N PRO A 112 -1.79 14.09 -20.03
CA PRO A 112 -2.94 14.57 -19.27
C PRO A 112 -4.25 14.37 -20.02
N SER A 113 -5.30 14.00 -19.30
CA SER A 113 -6.66 13.86 -19.78
C SER A 113 -7.56 14.91 -19.09
N VAL A 114 -8.67 15.24 -19.72
CA VAL A 114 -9.69 16.16 -19.15
C VAL A 114 -10.53 15.49 -18.06
N PHE A 115 -10.49 14.17 -17.96
CA PHE A 115 -11.25 13.40 -16.98
C PHE A 115 -10.54 13.39 -15.61
N LYS A 116 -11.30 13.10 -14.58
CA LYS A 116 -10.80 12.89 -13.21
C LYS A 116 -11.21 11.51 -12.74
N LEU A 117 -10.30 10.84 -12.04
CA LEU A 117 -10.57 9.59 -11.37
C LEU A 117 -10.78 9.89 -9.88
N TYR A 118 -11.82 9.35 -9.29
CA TYR A 118 -12.10 9.59 -7.88
C TYR A 118 -12.44 8.30 -7.14
N GLY A 119 -12.06 8.29 -5.86
CA GLY A 119 -12.56 7.37 -4.86
C GLY A 119 -13.44 8.11 -3.88
N GLU A 120 -14.55 7.51 -3.48
CA GLU A 120 -15.49 8.05 -2.52
C GLU A 120 -15.56 7.15 -1.30
N MET A 121 -15.57 7.74 -0.11
CA MET A 121 -15.84 7.02 1.12
C MET A 121 -17.34 7.07 1.42
N LYS A 122 -17.96 5.91 1.65
CA LYS A 122 -19.34 5.79 2.09
C LYS A 122 -19.37 5.19 3.48
N ASP A 123 -20.23 5.73 4.36
CA ASP A 123 -20.53 5.23 5.71
C ASP A 123 -19.33 5.12 6.65
N GLY A 124 -18.49 6.16 6.74
CA GLY A 124 -17.30 6.19 7.57
C GLY A 124 -16.20 5.23 7.12
N PHE A 125 -15.11 5.13 7.85
CA PHE A 125 -14.00 4.18 7.57
C PHE A 125 -14.39 2.76 8.02
N GLU A 126 -15.63 2.34 7.77
CA GLU A 126 -16.08 0.99 8.05
C GLU A 126 -15.65 0.06 6.91
N PRO A 127 -14.99 -1.07 7.17
CA PRO A 127 -14.66 -2.06 6.17
C PRO A 127 -15.92 -2.87 5.81
N THR A 128 -16.85 -2.24 5.08
CA THR A 128 -17.96 -2.98 4.49
C THR A 128 -17.49 -3.78 3.29
N SER A 129 -18.17 -4.90 3.02
CA SER A 129 -17.82 -5.89 1.99
C SER A 129 -17.65 -5.32 0.57
N ASP A 130 -18.18 -4.15 0.29
CA ASP A 130 -18.16 -3.53 -1.04
C ASP A 130 -17.00 -2.54 -1.28
N ARG A 131 -16.16 -2.27 -0.27
CA ARG A 131 -15.03 -1.34 -0.37
C ARG A 131 -13.75 -2.04 -0.82
N GLN A 132 -13.76 -2.45 -2.07
CA GLN A 132 -12.68 -3.20 -2.71
C GLN A 132 -11.36 -2.42 -2.85
N TYR A 133 -11.33 -1.12 -2.52
CA TYR A 133 -10.15 -0.29 -2.73
C TYR A 133 -9.23 -0.15 -1.50
N LEU A 134 -9.76 -0.34 -0.30
CA LEU A 134 -8.93 -0.46 0.90
C LEU A 134 -8.15 -1.78 0.84
N ASN A 135 -6.90 -1.75 1.19
CA ASN A 135 -5.93 -2.83 0.99
C ASN A 135 -5.57 -3.11 -0.48
N SER A 136 -6.14 -2.39 -1.44
CA SER A 136 -5.76 -2.51 -2.84
C SER A 136 -4.64 -1.53 -3.17
N GLU A 137 -3.83 -1.90 -4.15
CA GLU A 137 -2.77 -1.03 -4.66
C GLU A 137 -3.15 -0.53 -6.05
N ILE A 138 -2.80 0.72 -6.34
CA ILE A 138 -2.92 1.29 -7.68
C ILE A 138 -1.50 1.49 -8.19
N GLY A 139 -1.16 0.87 -9.29
CA GLY A 139 0.20 0.93 -9.81
C GLY A 139 0.30 0.52 -11.27
N ASP A 140 1.54 0.28 -11.68
CA ASP A 140 1.87 -0.13 -13.03
C ASP A 140 3.04 -1.11 -13.02
N PHE A 141 3.16 -1.90 -14.09
CA PHE A 141 4.29 -2.76 -14.32
C PHE A 141 5.40 -2.01 -15.05
N LEU A 142 6.61 -2.16 -14.58
CA LEU A 142 7.83 -1.66 -15.22
C LEU A 142 8.61 -2.84 -15.76
N SER A 143 8.84 -2.85 -17.08
CA SER A 143 9.70 -3.84 -17.73
C SER A 143 11.11 -3.27 -17.86
N LEU A 144 12.02 -3.71 -17.01
CA LEU A 144 13.40 -3.23 -16.93
C LEU A 144 14.35 -4.12 -17.73
N LYS A 145 15.04 -3.53 -18.70
CA LYS A 145 16.04 -4.23 -19.53
C LYS A 145 17.36 -4.47 -18.79
N HIS A 146 17.66 -3.63 -17.82
CA HIS A 146 18.84 -3.67 -16.99
C HIS A 146 18.45 -3.54 -15.52
N ASP A 147 19.36 -3.92 -14.63
CA ASP A 147 19.21 -3.57 -13.22
C ASP A 147 19.10 -2.06 -13.09
N ALA A 148 18.23 -1.59 -12.22
CA ALA A 148 17.98 -0.16 -12.06
C ALA A 148 17.99 0.25 -10.58
N ARG A 149 18.30 1.53 -10.33
CA ARG A 149 18.05 2.16 -9.04
C ARG A 149 16.99 3.22 -9.18
N LEU A 150 15.86 3.01 -8.50
CA LEU A 150 14.81 4.03 -8.40
C LEU A 150 15.22 5.04 -7.33
N THR A 151 15.12 6.33 -7.65
CA THR A 151 15.59 7.43 -6.79
C THR A 151 14.49 8.39 -6.37
N GLU A 152 13.43 8.48 -7.14
CA GLU A 152 12.30 9.36 -6.86
C GLU A 152 10.99 8.71 -7.32
N PHE A 153 9.97 8.83 -6.49
CA PHE A 153 8.58 8.57 -6.83
C PHE A 153 7.78 9.85 -6.68
N SER A 154 6.92 10.16 -7.63
CA SER A 154 5.99 11.28 -7.49
C SER A 154 4.60 10.94 -8.00
N VAL A 155 3.57 11.53 -7.36
CA VAL A 155 2.16 11.36 -7.72
C VAL A 155 1.44 12.71 -7.66
N ASP A 156 0.53 12.94 -8.60
CA ASP A 156 -0.31 14.13 -8.58
C ASP A 156 -1.68 13.79 -7.98
N VAL A 157 -2.12 14.65 -7.08
CA VAL A 157 -3.46 14.64 -6.49
C VAL A 157 -4.18 15.91 -6.96
N HIS A 158 -5.39 15.77 -7.48
CA HIS A 158 -6.14 16.93 -7.95
C HIS A 158 -6.86 17.65 -6.80
N ARG A 159 -7.50 16.87 -5.92
CA ARG A 159 -8.26 17.36 -4.76
C ARG A 159 -8.40 16.28 -3.72
N SER A 160 -8.41 16.66 -2.46
CA SER A 160 -8.79 15.80 -1.34
C SER A 160 -9.76 16.52 -0.42
N ASP A 161 -10.90 15.90 -0.14
CA ASP A 161 -11.88 16.37 0.83
C ASP A 161 -11.60 15.78 2.23
N PHE A 162 -10.77 14.73 2.32
CA PHE A 162 -10.41 14.06 3.58
C PHE A 162 -9.58 14.97 4.49
N TYR A 163 -9.81 14.91 5.79
CA TYR A 163 -8.95 15.56 6.80
C TYR A 163 -7.50 15.11 6.68
N MET A 164 -7.29 13.84 6.36
CA MET A 164 -5.99 13.27 6.08
C MET A 164 -6.19 11.98 5.27
N ALA A 165 -5.36 11.80 4.27
CA ALA A 165 -5.18 10.51 3.59
C ALA A 165 -3.70 10.15 3.61
N VAL A 166 -3.38 8.89 3.92
CA VAL A 166 -2.01 8.38 3.90
C VAL A 166 -1.88 7.37 2.78
N LEU A 167 -0.99 7.66 1.85
CA LEU A 167 -0.62 6.78 0.75
C LEU A 167 0.73 6.15 1.06
N ARG A 168 0.82 4.83 0.96
CA ARG A 168 2.08 4.09 1.03
C ARG A 168 2.61 3.84 -0.36
N VAL A 169 3.86 4.20 -0.63
CA VAL A 169 4.55 3.83 -1.87
C VAL A 169 4.87 2.34 -1.81
N VAL A 170 4.63 1.62 -2.89
CA VAL A 170 4.92 0.19 -3.01
C VAL A 170 5.83 -0.06 -4.20
N VAL A 171 6.84 -0.92 -3.99
CA VAL A 171 7.76 -1.40 -5.03
C VAL A 171 8.01 -2.89 -4.80
N TYR A 172 7.68 -3.69 -5.80
CA TYR A 172 7.90 -5.13 -5.77
C TYR A 172 8.64 -5.59 -7.03
N GLN A 173 9.49 -6.57 -6.90
CA GLN A 173 9.86 -7.40 -8.03
C GLN A 173 8.73 -8.40 -8.28
N THR A 174 8.39 -8.62 -9.56
CA THR A 174 7.37 -9.60 -9.94
C THR A 174 7.96 -10.65 -10.87
N ASP A 175 7.30 -11.82 -10.91
CA ASP A 175 7.51 -12.79 -11.99
C ASP A 175 6.82 -12.32 -13.29
N LYS A 176 7.13 -12.97 -14.39
CA LYS A 176 6.54 -12.64 -15.71
C LYS A 176 5.03 -12.88 -15.78
N GLU A 177 4.51 -13.72 -14.90
CA GLU A 177 3.08 -14.06 -14.82
C GLU A 177 2.32 -13.17 -13.86
N HIS A 178 3.02 -12.23 -13.19
CA HIS A 178 2.48 -11.30 -12.19
C HIS A 178 1.73 -12.00 -11.05
N LYS A 179 2.24 -13.15 -10.61
CA LYS A 179 1.67 -13.94 -9.51
C LYS A 179 2.44 -13.77 -8.21
N VAL A 180 3.75 -13.55 -8.29
CA VAL A 180 4.64 -13.40 -7.14
C VAL A 180 5.07 -11.94 -7.03
N PHE A 181 4.93 -11.36 -5.84
CA PHE A 181 5.30 -9.98 -5.52
C PHE A 181 6.26 -9.98 -4.35
N THR A 182 7.54 -9.75 -4.62
CA THR A 182 8.60 -9.68 -3.60
C THR A 182 8.89 -8.22 -3.26
N PRO A 183 8.67 -7.78 -2.01
CA PRO A 183 8.93 -6.39 -1.61
C PRO A 183 10.40 -6.01 -1.79
N LEU A 184 10.65 -4.81 -2.30
CA LEU A 184 11.99 -4.26 -2.49
C LEU A 184 12.29 -3.05 -1.58
N LEU A 185 11.26 -2.46 -0.97
CA LEU A 185 11.44 -1.40 0.03
C LEU A 185 11.76 -2.02 1.39
N LYS A 186 12.86 -1.59 2.01
CA LYS A 186 13.23 -2.01 3.38
C LYS A 186 12.36 -1.35 4.44
N GLU A 187 12.02 -0.10 4.20
CA GLU A 187 11.21 0.73 5.09
C GLU A 187 10.02 1.28 4.33
N PRO A 188 8.85 1.41 4.96
CA PRO A 188 7.70 2.00 4.33
C PRO A 188 7.93 3.48 4.04
N ILE A 189 7.41 3.96 2.92
CA ILE A 189 7.47 5.37 2.51
C ILE A 189 6.05 5.86 2.37
N TYR A 190 5.71 6.89 3.16
CA TYR A 190 4.38 7.46 3.21
C TYR A 190 4.30 8.85 2.58
N ILE A 191 3.14 9.14 2.01
CA ILE A 191 2.73 10.44 1.50
C ILE A 191 1.46 10.81 2.25
N GLU A 192 1.53 11.82 3.09
CA GLU A 192 0.36 12.40 3.75
C GLU A 192 -0.24 13.46 2.85
N VAL A 193 -1.55 13.37 2.66
CA VAL A 193 -2.34 14.30 1.85
C VAL A 193 -3.41 14.91 2.73
N PHE A 194 -3.34 16.22 2.89
CA PHE A 194 -4.31 17.01 3.63
C PHE A 194 -5.38 17.60 2.70
N PRO A 195 -6.49 18.12 3.25
CA PRO A 195 -7.55 18.74 2.45
C PRO A 195 -6.99 19.82 1.55
N SER A 196 -7.32 19.76 0.27
CA SER A 196 -6.95 20.79 -0.69
C SER A 196 -7.93 20.79 -1.85
N ALA A 197 -8.36 21.98 -2.27
CA ALA A 197 -9.11 22.19 -3.49
C ALA A 197 -8.19 22.32 -4.71
N GLU A 198 -6.91 22.59 -4.49
CA GLU A 198 -5.91 22.84 -5.53
C GLU A 198 -5.11 21.58 -5.85
N PRO A 199 -4.71 21.38 -7.11
CA PRO A 199 -3.84 20.29 -7.50
C PRO A 199 -2.49 20.36 -6.82
N GLN A 200 -2.01 19.23 -6.36
CA GLN A 200 -0.72 19.06 -5.67
C GLN A 200 0.10 17.94 -6.28
N THR A 201 1.41 18.11 -6.30
CA THR A 201 2.37 17.05 -6.64
C THR A 201 3.13 16.65 -5.39
N PHE A 202 3.07 15.38 -5.06
CA PHE A 202 3.83 14.81 -3.95
C PHE A 202 5.01 14.02 -4.50
N SER A 203 6.22 14.36 -4.06
CA SER A 203 7.44 13.64 -4.42
C SER A 203 8.13 13.10 -3.19
N ARG A 204 8.67 11.89 -3.31
CA ARG A 204 9.48 11.23 -2.27
C ARG A 204 10.78 10.71 -2.88
N LYS A 205 11.88 11.03 -2.22
CA LYS A 205 13.15 10.36 -2.50
C LYS A 205 13.01 8.91 -2.06
N ILE A 206 13.37 8.00 -2.92
CA ILE A 206 13.44 6.57 -2.67
C ILE A 206 14.85 6.09 -2.99
N SER A 207 15.23 4.91 -2.52
CA SER A 207 16.53 4.33 -2.84
C SER A 207 16.35 2.83 -2.95
N VAL A 208 15.84 2.40 -4.09
CA VAL A 208 15.44 1.02 -4.31
C VAL A 208 16.21 0.44 -5.47
N PHE A 209 16.95 -0.64 -5.21
CA PHE A 209 17.53 -1.46 -6.27
C PHE A 209 16.44 -2.39 -6.81
N VAL A 210 16.26 -2.40 -8.12
CA VAL A 210 15.32 -3.24 -8.82
C VAL A 210 16.07 -4.05 -9.86
N PRO A 211 16.15 -5.38 -9.73
CA PRO A 211 16.76 -6.24 -10.73
C PRO A 211 16.05 -6.12 -12.08
N LYS A 212 16.76 -6.40 -13.17
CA LYS A 212 16.19 -6.52 -14.50
C LYS A 212 15.00 -7.49 -14.50
N GLY A 213 13.98 -7.19 -15.29
CA GLY A 213 12.74 -7.98 -15.36
C GLY A 213 11.53 -7.13 -15.06
N GLU A 214 10.48 -7.77 -14.54
CA GLU A 214 9.23 -7.11 -14.25
C GLU A 214 9.20 -6.61 -12.79
N ALA A 215 8.76 -5.36 -12.62
CA ALA A 215 8.55 -4.76 -11.32
C ALA A 215 7.17 -4.09 -11.25
N TRP A 216 6.56 -4.09 -10.09
CA TRP A 216 5.34 -3.33 -9.78
C TRP A 216 5.71 -2.12 -8.96
N VAL A 217 5.23 -0.95 -9.37
CA VAL A 217 5.38 0.31 -8.63
C VAL A 217 4.05 1.03 -8.55
N GLY A 218 3.72 1.53 -7.38
CA GLY A 218 2.44 2.22 -7.18
C GLY A 218 2.25 2.77 -5.77
N ILE A 219 0.98 2.98 -5.44
CA ILE A 219 0.52 3.46 -4.14
C ILE A 219 -0.55 2.55 -3.57
N GLN A 220 -0.67 2.56 -2.26
CA GLN A 220 -1.75 1.95 -1.50
C GLN A 220 -2.31 2.97 -0.51
N PHE A 221 -3.64 3.10 -0.43
CA PHE A 221 -4.27 3.85 0.64
C PHE A 221 -4.18 3.03 1.94
N VAL A 222 -3.50 3.56 2.95
CA VAL A 222 -3.34 2.87 4.26
C VAL A 222 -4.16 3.53 5.34
N GLU A 223 -4.48 4.82 5.20
CA GLU A 223 -5.35 5.55 6.11
C GLU A 223 -6.13 6.63 5.37
N MET A 224 -7.38 6.84 5.76
CA MET A 224 -8.24 7.91 5.27
C MET A 224 -9.13 8.38 6.42
N ARG A 225 -8.94 9.63 6.87
CA ARG A 225 -9.74 10.26 7.91
C ARG A 225 -10.62 11.33 7.29
N GLY A 226 -11.93 11.18 7.38
CA GLY A 226 -12.86 12.12 6.76
C GLY A 226 -14.29 11.85 7.21
N LYS A 227 -15.21 12.52 6.53
CA LYS A 227 -16.65 12.32 6.67
C LYS A 227 -17.17 11.39 5.58
N ASP A 228 -18.40 10.92 5.75
CA ASP A 228 -19.11 10.22 4.70
C ASP A 228 -19.21 11.11 3.44
N TYR A 229 -19.03 10.47 2.29
CA TYR A 229 -19.01 11.12 0.97
C TYR A 229 -17.82 12.05 0.69
N ASP A 230 -16.83 12.16 1.58
CA ASP A 230 -15.55 12.79 1.24
C ASP A 230 -14.90 12.04 0.08
N ARG A 231 -14.25 12.80 -0.81
CA ARG A 231 -13.70 12.28 -2.06
C ARG A 231 -12.22 12.57 -2.18
N PHE A 232 -11.54 11.65 -2.83
CA PHE A 232 -10.16 11.82 -3.24
C PHE A 232 -10.08 11.75 -4.77
N PHE A 233 -9.53 12.80 -5.38
CA PHE A 233 -9.48 12.93 -6.82
C PHE A 233 -8.05 12.89 -7.32
N PHE A 234 -7.81 12.04 -8.30
CA PHE A 234 -6.61 12.10 -9.11
C PHE A 234 -6.93 12.78 -10.44
N PRO A 235 -6.03 13.64 -11.00
CA PRO A 235 -6.09 13.93 -12.40
C PRO A 235 -5.91 12.61 -13.17
N SER A 236 -6.53 12.48 -14.33
CA SER A 236 -6.29 11.28 -15.14
C SER A 236 -5.31 11.54 -16.26
N THR A 237 -4.63 10.49 -16.67
CA THR A 237 -3.72 10.49 -17.81
C THR A 237 -4.09 9.37 -18.77
N ILE A 238 -3.80 9.57 -20.05
CA ILE A 238 -3.91 8.53 -21.06
C ILE A 238 -2.72 7.58 -20.86
N ASN A 239 -2.89 6.70 -19.91
CA ASN A 239 -1.92 5.67 -19.54
C ASN A 239 -2.66 4.61 -18.74
N THR A 240 -2.36 3.35 -18.94
CA THR A 240 -3.00 2.28 -18.18
C THR A 240 -2.34 2.18 -16.82
N CYS A 241 -3.15 2.21 -15.76
CA CYS A 241 -2.77 1.76 -14.43
C CYS A 241 -3.64 0.58 -14.05
N TYR A 242 -3.16 -0.21 -13.11
CA TYR A 242 -3.86 -1.40 -12.65
C TYR A 242 -4.20 -1.27 -11.17
N ILE A 243 -5.23 -2.01 -10.76
CA ILE A 243 -5.53 -2.26 -9.34
C ILE A 243 -5.12 -3.69 -9.04
N ARG A 244 -4.32 -3.87 -8.02
CA ARG A 244 -4.01 -5.16 -7.40
C ARG A 244 -4.79 -5.31 -6.12
N PHE A 245 -5.65 -6.31 -6.06
CA PHE A 245 -6.52 -6.61 -4.92
C PHE A 245 -5.83 -7.51 -3.89
N PRO A 246 -6.34 -7.53 -2.64
CA PRO A 246 -5.81 -8.39 -1.58
C PRO A 246 -5.84 -9.88 -1.90
N ASP A 247 -6.77 -10.34 -2.75
CA ASP A 247 -6.89 -11.72 -3.24
C ASP A 247 -5.88 -12.06 -4.36
N GLY A 248 -5.04 -11.09 -4.73
CA GLY A 248 -4.02 -11.23 -5.78
C GLY A 248 -4.53 -10.95 -7.19
N LYS A 249 -5.82 -10.72 -7.38
CA LYS A 249 -6.36 -10.34 -8.69
C LYS A 249 -5.86 -8.97 -9.11
N ILE A 250 -5.56 -8.84 -10.41
CA ILE A 250 -5.13 -7.59 -11.02
C ILE A 250 -6.07 -7.28 -12.16
N ARG A 251 -6.52 -6.03 -12.22
CA ARG A 251 -7.32 -5.54 -13.34
C ARG A 251 -6.96 -4.10 -13.68
N PRO A 252 -7.18 -3.65 -14.92
CA PRO A 252 -7.03 -2.23 -15.25
C PRO A 252 -7.92 -1.37 -14.36
N LEU A 253 -7.38 -0.26 -13.85
CA LEU A 253 -8.13 0.76 -13.10
C LEU A 253 -9.25 1.34 -13.98
N ASN A 254 -8.90 1.63 -15.22
CA ASN A 254 -9.80 2.01 -16.29
C ASN A 254 -9.23 1.49 -17.62
N LYS A 255 -10.07 1.33 -18.65
CA LYS A 255 -9.63 0.78 -19.94
C LYS A 255 -8.55 1.63 -20.63
N ARG A 256 -8.52 2.96 -20.39
CA ARG A 256 -7.63 3.89 -21.09
C ARG A 256 -7.03 4.97 -20.20
N LEU A 257 -7.46 5.04 -18.93
CA LEU A 257 -7.07 6.10 -18.02
C LEU A 257 -6.35 5.51 -16.82
N GLY A 258 -5.31 6.19 -16.39
CA GLY A 258 -4.57 5.91 -15.17
C GLY A 258 -4.37 7.15 -14.33
N ILE A 259 -3.78 6.97 -13.16
CA ILE A 259 -3.35 8.06 -12.29
C ILE A 259 -1.96 8.55 -12.69
N PRO A 260 -1.68 9.86 -12.61
CA PRO A 260 -0.39 10.42 -12.96
C PRO A 260 0.62 10.20 -11.83
N PHE A 261 1.43 9.17 -11.94
CA PHE A 261 2.61 9.03 -11.13
C PHE A 261 3.86 8.83 -12.01
N SER A 262 5.01 9.19 -11.49
CA SER A 262 6.26 9.01 -12.19
C SER A 262 7.33 8.41 -11.29
N VAL A 263 8.27 7.74 -11.93
CA VAL A 263 9.42 7.11 -11.28
C VAL A 263 10.67 7.57 -12.01
N LYS A 264 11.64 8.12 -11.27
CA LYS A 264 12.96 8.44 -11.79
C LYS A 264 14.00 7.50 -11.22
N GLY A 265 15.04 7.31 -11.97
CA GLY A 265 16.14 6.43 -11.58
C GLY A 265 17.23 6.39 -12.63
N TYR A 266 18.08 5.40 -12.52
CA TYR A 266 19.13 5.12 -13.50
C TYR A 266 19.36 3.62 -13.60
N ASP A 267 19.79 3.18 -14.79
CA ASP A 267 20.15 1.79 -15.02
C ASP A 267 21.61 1.55 -14.65
N TYR A 268 21.87 0.32 -14.22
CA TYR A 268 23.22 -0.20 -14.12
C TYR A 268 23.55 -0.93 -15.43
N ILE A 269 24.35 -0.29 -16.26
CA ILE A 269 24.87 -0.91 -17.48
C ILE A 269 26.23 -1.50 -17.15
N VAL A 270 26.34 -2.82 -17.16
CA VAL A 270 27.64 -3.49 -17.07
C VAL A 270 28.31 -3.32 -18.43
N VAL A 271 29.32 -2.47 -18.53
CA VAL A 271 30.18 -2.44 -19.71
C VAL A 271 31.19 -3.57 -19.52
N ASN A 272 31.02 -4.66 -20.26
CA ASN A 272 32.09 -5.65 -20.37
C ASN A 272 33.24 -4.98 -21.16
N GLU A 273 34.32 -4.66 -20.49
CA GLU A 273 35.55 -4.33 -21.18
C GLU A 273 36.06 -5.61 -21.87
N TYR A 274 36.09 -5.59 -23.21
CA TYR A 274 36.74 -6.59 -24.04
C TYR A 274 38.26 -6.34 -24.10
#